data_ce3836fbfe22ca324ee77fe8401cd23d
#
_entry.id   ce3836fbfe22ca324ee77fe8401cd23d
#
_cell.length_a   1.000
_cell.length_b   1.000
_cell.length_c   1.000
_cell.angle_alpha   90.00
_cell.angle_beta   90.00
_cell.angle_gamma   90.00
#
_symmetry.space_group_name_H-M   'P 1'
#
loop_
_entity.id
_entity.type
_entity.pdbx_description
1 polymer ?
#
loop_
_entity_poly.entity_id
_entity_poly.type
_entity_poly.pdbx_seq_one_letter_code
_entity_poly.pdbx_strand_id
1 'polypeptide(L)'
;QVSDKSTIQVLNIIGDELAHYAKSTVDLMYEFPHGLEELEGIANRTDFDLGSHSKNQDDLNLTSSVPNNVSSNAKLAVQDLENKKLLVPYVIEPSAGVDRGVLAILNEAFNVEKLDDGKERLVMSFKPHLAPIKAAIIPLKKNNDDLVSMAFKLKSDLQKLRLGRVVVENTGNIGKNYRKHDEIGTPICITIDFDTLEKNIVTIRNRDTMLQQQLDIGDVLDFFKNLLIS
;
A
#
# COMPACT_ATOMS: atom_id res chain seq x y z
N GLN A 1 3.05 -2.87 -4.97
CA GLN A 1 2.96 -1.87 -6.05
C GLN A 1 4.32 -1.68 -6.72
N VAL A 2 5.41 -1.56 -5.95
CA VAL A 2 6.76 -1.47 -6.53
C VAL A 2 7.05 -2.75 -7.30
N SER A 3 7.47 -2.62 -8.56
CA SER A 3 7.63 -3.75 -9.46
C SER A 3 8.96 -4.47 -9.22
N ASP A 4 9.03 -5.76 -9.55
CA ASP A 4 10.27 -6.56 -9.51
C ASP A 4 11.33 -6.07 -10.52
N LYS A 5 10.98 -5.08 -11.32
CA LYS A 5 11.87 -4.58 -12.36
C LYS A 5 12.74 -3.45 -11.82
N SER A 6 14.02 -3.74 -11.68
CA SER A 6 15.14 -2.77 -11.79
C SER A 6 15.08 -1.43 -11.02
N THR A 7 13.97 -1.04 -10.43
CA THR A 7 13.82 0.19 -9.65
C THR A 7 14.34 0.03 -8.22
N ILE A 8 14.49 -1.20 -7.74
CA ILE A 8 15.08 -1.50 -6.44
C ILE A 8 16.46 -2.13 -6.65
N GLN A 9 17.46 -1.54 -6.01
CA GLN A 9 18.82 -2.05 -5.93
C GLN A 9 19.15 -2.41 -4.49
N VAL A 10 19.93 -3.45 -4.28
CA VAL A 10 20.38 -3.88 -2.95
C VAL A 10 21.82 -3.40 -2.76
N LEU A 11 22.02 -2.56 -1.76
CA LEU A 11 23.33 -2.04 -1.38
C LEU A 11 23.74 -2.64 -0.04
N ASN A 12 24.90 -3.31 0.01
CA ASN A 12 25.45 -3.78 1.27
C ASN A 12 26.36 -2.69 1.86
N ILE A 13 26.06 -2.25 3.05
CA ILE A 13 26.86 -1.29 3.79
C ILE A 13 27.95 -2.05 4.55
N ILE A 14 29.19 -1.66 4.38
CA ILE A 14 30.36 -2.34 4.94
C ILE A 14 31.39 -1.34 5.51
N GLY A 15 32.26 -1.84 6.41
CA GLY A 15 33.37 -1.07 6.94
C GLY A 15 32.94 0.12 7.78
N ASP A 16 33.60 1.27 7.56
CA ASP A 16 33.42 2.49 8.37
C ASP A 16 32.03 3.17 8.17
N GLU A 17 31.27 2.75 7.18
CA GLU A 17 29.89 3.24 6.95
C GLU A 17 28.86 2.55 7.86
N LEU A 18 29.23 1.44 8.51
CA LEU A 18 28.35 0.74 9.43
C LEU A 18 28.14 1.57 10.71
N ALA A 19 26.89 1.59 11.18
CA ALA A 19 26.60 2.12 12.50
C ALA A 19 27.30 1.27 13.58
N HIS A 20 27.73 1.91 14.67
CA HIS A 20 28.50 1.25 15.76
C HIS A 20 27.81 0.07 16.41
N TYR A 21 26.48 -0.02 16.31
CA TYR A 21 25.64 -1.10 16.83
C TYR A 21 25.38 -2.21 15.79
N ALA A 22 25.74 -1.99 14.54
CA ALA A 22 25.40 -2.91 13.46
C ALA A 22 26.58 -3.83 13.10
N LYS A 23 26.30 -5.11 12.90
CA LYS A 23 27.23 -6.07 12.34
C LYS A 23 27.21 -6.05 10.81
N SER A 24 26.03 -5.78 10.25
CA SER A 24 25.80 -5.62 8.82
C SER A 24 24.55 -4.82 8.57
N THR A 25 24.50 -4.09 7.48
CA THR A 25 23.32 -3.36 7.01
C THR A 25 23.16 -3.58 5.52
N VAL A 26 21.91 -3.68 5.10
CA VAL A 26 21.52 -3.76 3.69
C VAL A 26 20.51 -2.66 3.44
N ASP A 27 20.78 -1.81 2.45
CA ASP A 27 19.86 -0.78 2.02
C ASP A 27 19.17 -1.18 0.72
N LEU A 28 17.86 -1.05 0.71
CA LEU A 28 17.04 -1.15 -0.48
C LEU A 28 16.93 0.25 -1.10
N MET A 29 17.66 0.44 -2.20
CA MET A 29 17.69 1.70 -2.95
C MET A 29 16.59 1.70 -4.00
N TYR A 30 15.89 2.81 -4.16
CA TYR A 30 14.85 3.00 -5.15
C TYR A 30 15.17 4.18 -6.06
N GLU A 31 14.93 4.03 -7.38
CA GLU A 31 15.08 5.08 -8.37
C GLU A 31 13.88 6.04 -8.31
N PHE A 32 14.01 7.08 -7.50
CA PHE A 32 13.03 8.17 -7.44
C PHE A 32 13.19 9.12 -8.64
N PRO A 33 12.22 10.01 -8.92
CA PRO A 33 12.33 11.00 -9.99
C PRO A 33 13.53 11.95 -9.84
N HIS A 34 14.07 12.09 -8.63
CA HIS A 34 15.22 12.94 -8.31
C HIS A 34 16.53 12.15 -8.14
N GLY A 35 16.51 10.84 -8.37
CA GLY A 35 17.68 9.97 -8.33
C GLY A 35 17.53 8.77 -7.41
N LEU A 36 18.60 7.98 -7.34
CA LEU A 36 18.67 6.75 -6.54
C LEU A 36 18.86 7.10 -5.06
N GLU A 37 17.88 6.75 -4.23
CA GLU A 37 17.87 7.03 -2.79
C GLU A 37 17.41 5.80 -2.00
N GLU A 38 17.78 5.75 -0.73
CA GLU A 38 17.33 4.69 0.19
C GLU A 38 15.82 4.70 0.38
N LEU A 39 15.19 3.55 0.21
CA LEU A 39 13.77 3.32 0.52
C LEU A 39 13.59 2.64 1.87
N GLU A 40 14.45 1.66 2.18
CA GLU A 40 14.42 0.89 3.41
C GLU A 40 15.83 0.44 3.77
N GLY A 41 16.23 0.59 5.04
CA GLY A 41 17.44 0.03 5.61
C GLY A 41 17.13 -1.18 6.48
N ILE A 42 17.93 -2.24 6.40
CA ILE A 42 17.80 -3.45 7.21
C ILE A 42 19.11 -3.71 7.92
N ALA A 43 19.13 -3.47 9.23
CA ALA A 43 20.32 -3.60 10.06
C ALA A 43 20.29 -4.84 10.95
N ASN A 44 21.40 -5.56 11.00
CA ASN A 44 21.65 -6.56 12.04
C ASN A 44 22.31 -5.87 13.23
N ARG A 45 21.53 -5.53 14.24
CA ARG A 45 21.96 -4.79 15.44
C ARG A 45 22.55 -5.69 16.51
N THR A 46 22.76 -6.97 16.23
CA THR A 46 23.29 -7.95 17.15
C THR A 46 22.49 -8.02 18.48
N ASP A 47 23.15 -8.29 19.56
CA ASP A 47 22.63 -8.23 20.94
C ASP A 47 22.80 -6.85 21.59
N PHE A 48 23.18 -5.82 20.80
CA PHE A 48 23.49 -4.47 21.31
C PHE A 48 22.33 -3.86 22.06
N ASP A 49 21.13 -3.80 21.49
CA ASP A 49 19.98 -3.15 22.10
C ASP A 49 19.50 -3.91 23.34
N LEU A 50 19.25 -5.20 23.23
CA LEU A 50 18.77 -6.02 24.33
C LEU A 50 19.83 -6.14 25.42
N GLY A 51 21.10 -6.19 25.06
CA GLY A 51 22.22 -6.15 26.00
C GLY A 51 22.28 -4.83 26.76
N SER A 52 22.19 -3.69 26.04
CA SER A 52 22.22 -2.35 26.64
C SER A 52 21.09 -2.11 27.65
N HIS A 53 19.92 -2.71 27.39
CA HIS A 53 18.74 -2.59 28.24
C HIS A 53 18.61 -3.70 29.31
N SER A 54 19.54 -4.63 29.34
CA SER A 54 19.48 -5.74 30.29
C SER A 54 20.14 -5.43 31.64
N LYS A 55 19.58 -6.06 32.68
CA LYS A 55 20.18 -6.14 34.01
C LYS A 55 21.21 -7.28 34.05
N ASN A 56 22.25 -7.14 34.88
CA ASN A 56 23.31 -8.13 35.08
C ASN A 56 23.96 -8.59 33.78
N GLN A 57 24.51 -7.63 33.03
CA GLN A 57 25.11 -7.85 31.70
C GLN A 57 26.27 -8.85 31.72
N ASP A 58 27.02 -8.92 32.82
CA ASP A 58 28.16 -9.85 32.99
C ASP A 58 27.72 -11.32 32.91
N ASP A 59 26.46 -11.62 33.27
CA ASP A 59 25.90 -12.97 33.22
C ASP A 59 25.42 -13.36 31.81
N LEU A 60 25.36 -12.43 30.86
CA LEU A 60 24.66 -12.61 29.58
C LEU A 60 25.56 -13.03 28.42
N ASN A 61 26.88 -12.99 28.59
CA ASN A 61 27.84 -13.36 27.55
C ASN A 61 27.56 -12.65 26.20
N LEU A 62 27.46 -11.31 26.24
CA LEU A 62 27.15 -10.47 25.09
C LEU A 62 28.30 -10.48 24.07
N THR A 63 27.95 -10.43 22.77
CA THR A 63 28.90 -10.26 21.67
C THR A 63 29.22 -8.79 21.45
N SER A 64 28.28 -7.91 21.76
CA SER A 64 28.46 -6.46 21.63
C SER A 64 29.03 -5.86 22.92
N SER A 65 29.91 -4.88 22.74
CA SER A 65 30.35 -4.06 23.85
C SER A 65 29.31 -3.00 24.19
N VAL A 66 28.69 -3.11 25.34
CA VAL A 66 27.63 -2.19 25.79
C VAL A 66 27.99 -1.59 27.16
N PRO A 67 27.60 -0.33 27.43
CA PRO A 67 27.77 0.25 28.77
C PRO A 67 26.91 -0.50 29.79
N ASN A 68 27.41 -0.64 30.99
CA ASN A 68 26.63 -1.25 32.08
C ASN A 68 25.42 -0.38 32.43
N ASN A 69 24.22 -0.98 32.44
CA ASN A 69 22.98 -0.30 32.76
C ASN A 69 22.48 -0.66 34.15
N VAL A 70 23.01 0.05 35.16
CA VAL A 70 22.68 -0.17 36.59
C VAL A 70 21.22 0.16 36.91
N SER A 71 20.54 0.92 36.07
CA SER A 71 19.14 1.31 36.25
C SER A 71 18.15 0.30 35.64
N SER A 72 18.62 -0.70 34.89
CA SER A 72 17.75 -1.67 34.26
C SER A 72 17.19 -2.67 35.28
N ASN A 73 15.90 -2.93 35.16
CA ASN A 73 15.19 -3.94 35.93
C ASN A 73 14.90 -5.24 35.18
N ALA A 74 15.13 -5.21 33.83
CA ALA A 74 14.80 -6.30 32.93
C ALA A 74 16.01 -7.19 32.65
N LYS A 75 15.77 -8.48 32.44
CA LYS A 75 16.73 -9.43 31.90
C LYS A 75 16.20 -9.88 30.54
N LEU A 76 16.70 -9.23 29.48
CA LEU A 76 16.23 -9.42 28.10
C LEU A 76 17.00 -10.56 27.45
N ALA A 77 16.84 -11.76 28.02
CA ALA A 77 17.48 -12.97 27.53
C ALA A 77 16.47 -14.12 27.50
N VAL A 78 16.68 -15.06 26.62
CA VAL A 78 15.93 -16.32 26.53
C VAL A 78 16.83 -17.48 26.96
N GLN A 79 16.23 -18.51 27.55
CA GLN A 79 16.97 -19.70 27.86
C GLN A 79 17.03 -20.63 26.66
N ASP A 80 18.23 -20.90 26.18
CA ASP A 80 18.49 -21.97 25.23
C ASP A 80 18.38 -23.31 26.00
N LEU A 81 17.31 -24.06 25.75
CA LEU A 81 17.02 -25.31 26.43
C LEU A 81 17.98 -26.44 26.03
N GLU A 82 18.54 -26.41 24.86
CA GLU A 82 19.47 -27.41 24.35
C GLU A 82 20.84 -27.26 25.05
N ASN A 83 21.38 -26.05 25.05
CA ASN A 83 22.70 -25.77 25.60
C ASN A 83 22.67 -25.31 27.07
N LYS A 84 21.48 -25.16 27.66
CA LYS A 84 21.26 -24.70 29.05
C LYS A 84 21.95 -23.36 29.36
N LYS A 85 22.00 -22.46 28.37
CA LYS A 85 22.64 -21.15 28.48
C LYS A 85 21.60 -20.04 28.31
N LEU A 86 21.90 -18.89 28.89
CA LEU A 86 21.16 -17.67 28.55
C LEU A 86 21.70 -17.11 27.24
N LEU A 87 20.78 -16.78 26.32
CA LEU A 87 21.06 -16.20 25.04
C LEU A 87 20.33 -14.86 24.95
N VAL A 88 21.04 -13.80 24.59
CA VAL A 88 20.45 -12.52 24.20
C VAL A 88 20.21 -12.56 22.69
N PRO A 89 18.95 -12.51 22.22
CA PRO A 89 18.66 -12.56 20.79
C PRO A 89 19.24 -11.37 20.05
N TYR A 90 19.64 -11.59 18.80
CA TYR A 90 19.98 -10.52 17.90
C TYR A 90 18.70 -9.80 17.44
N VAL A 91 18.79 -8.49 17.30
CA VAL A 91 17.74 -7.65 16.75
C VAL A 91 18.02 -7.39 15.27
N ILE A 92 17.04 -7.71 14.43
CA ILE A 92 17.04 -7.30 13.02
C ILE A 92 16.04 -6.17 12.88
N GLU A 93 16.51 -5.01 12.46
CA GLU A 93 15.74 -3.79 12.34
C GLU A 93 15.50 -3.45 10.86
N PRO A 94 14.31 -3.72 10.32
CA PRO A 94 13.86 -3.05 9.10
C PRO A 94 13.37 -1.64 9.44
N SER A 95 13.83 -0.64 8.69
CA SER A 95 13.46 0.76 8.88
C SER A 95 13.16 1.40 7.54
N ALA A 96 11.91 1.88 7.37
CA ALA A 96 11.47 2.53 6.15
C ALA A 96 10.72 3.83 6.44
N GLY A 97 10.96 4.86 5.64
CA GLY A 97 10.25 6.13 5.71
C GLY A 97 8.86 6.02 5.05
N VAL A 98 7.80 6.31 5.79
CA VAL A 98 6.42 6.26 5.25
C VAL A 98 6.26 7.19 4.05
N ASP A 99 6.77 8.42 4.13
CA ASP A 99 6.67 9.40 3.05
C ASP A 99 7.44 8.96 1.79
N ARG A 100 8.62 8.36 1.97
CA ARG A 100 9.37 7.74 0.86
C ARG A 100 8.61 6.57 0.24
N GLY A 101 8.01 5.72 1.06
CA GLY A 101 7.14 4.64 0.59
C GLY A 101 5.94 5.15 -0.20
N VAL A 102 5.28 6.22 0.26
CA VAL A 102 4.19 6.87 -0.48
C VAL A 102 4.69 7.42 -1.82
N LEU A 103 5.84 8.12 -1.84
CA LEU A 103 6.40 8.67 -3.08
C LEU A 103 6.75 7.56 -4.08
N ALA A 104 7.36 6.46 -3.62
CA ALA A 104 7.65 5.31 -4.48
C ALA A 104 6.37 4.70 -5.08
N ILE A 105 5.30 4.54 -4.27
CA ILE A 105 4.01 4.04 -4.75
C ILE A 105 3.38 4.99 -5.78
N LEU A 106 3.46 6.30 -5.57
CA LEU A 106 2.97 7.30 -6.51
C LEU A 106 3.75 7.26 -7.82
N ASN A 107 5.08 7.18 -7.74
CA ASN A 107 5.95 7.09 -8.91
C ASN A 107 5.66 5.82 -9.75
N GLU A 108 5.51 4.67 -9.10
CA GLU A 108 5.17 3.41 -9.77
C GLU A 108 3.76 3.40 -10.39
N ALA A 109 2.84 4.15 -9.79
CA ALA A 109 1.47 4.22 -10.27
C ALA A 109 1.27 5.24 -11.40
N PHE A 110 2.12 6.25 -11.48
CA PHE A 110 2.01 7.32 -12.47
C PHE A 110 2.30 6.80 -13.88
N ASN A 111 1.34 6.98 -14.78
CA ASN A 111 1.47 6.55 -16.16
C ASN A 111 0.79 7.54 -17.10
N VAL A 112 1.41 7.79 -18.26
CA VAL A 112 0.85 8.58 -19.36
C VAL A 112 0.71 7.67 -20.57
N GLU A 113 -0.52 7.33 -20.91
CA GLU A 113 -0.85 6.44 -22.02
C GLU A 113 -1.22 7.24 -23.25
N LYS A 114 -0.73 6.82 -24.42
CA LYS A 114 -1.17 7.35 -25.72
C LYS A 114 -2.36 6.53 -26.21
N LEU A 115 -3.46 7.23 -26.48
CA LEU A 115 -4.67 6.63 -27.05
C LEU A 115 -4.60 6.55 -28.58
N ASP A 116 -5.43 5.71 -29.18
CA ASP A 116 -5.50 5.51 -30.65
C ASP A 116 -5.86 6.80 -31.41
N ASP A 117 -6.56 7.74 -30.75
CA ASP A 117 -6.89 9.06 -31.32
C ASP A 117 -5.76 10.10 -31.19
N GLY A 118 -4.59 9.68 -30.71
CA GLY A 118 -3.39 10.51 -30.52
C GLY A 118 -3.41 11.39 -29.28
N LYS A 119 -4.48 11.31 -28.46
CA LYS A 119 -4.54 12.01 -27.17
C LYS A 119 -3.80 11.23 -26.08
N GLU A 120 -3.40 11.95 -25.06
CA GLU A 120 -2.81 11.35 -23.86
C GLU A 120 -3.85 11.17 -22.78
N ARG A 121 -3.68 10.08 -22.02
CA ARG A 121 -4.45 9.75 -20.83
C ARG A 121 -3.50 9.61 -19.64
N LEU A 122 -3.65 10.46 -18.65
CA LEU A 122 -2.95 10.33 -17.39
C LEU A 122 -3.70 9.33 -16.50
N VAL A 123 -2.99 8.37 -15.96
CA VAL A 123 -3.54 7.30 -15.11
C VAL A 123 -2.64 7.07 -13.90
N MET A 124 -3.26 6.99 -12.73
CA MET A 124 -2.60 6.46 -11.54
C MET A 124 -2.97 4.98 -11.38
N SER A 125 -2.09 4.08 -11.87
CA SER A 125 -2.32 2.64 -11.91
C SER A 125 -2.05 1.95 -10.56
N PHE A 126 -2.66 2.45 -9.49
CA PHE A 126 -2.57 1.80 -8.17
C PHE A 126 -3.12 0.39 -8.19
N LYS A 127 -2.49 -0.53 -7.46
CA LYS A 127 -3.17 -1.78 -7.08
C LYS A 127 -4.48 -1.44 -6.35
N PRO A 128 -5.58 -2.16 -6.59
CA PRO A 128 -6.90 -1.79 -6.09
C PRO A 128 -6.94 -1.51 -4.59
N HIS A 129 -6.23 -2.32 -3.79
CA HIS A 129 -6.17 -2.16 -2.33
C HIS A 129 -5.38 -0.92 -1.87
N LEU A 130 -4.51 -0.33 -2.71
CA LEU A 130 -3.75 0.89 -2.41
C LEU A 130 -4.47 2.16 -2.91
N ALA A 131 -5.40 2.04 -3.86
CA ALA A 131 -6.12 3.19 -4.40
C ALA A 131 -6.84 3.99 -3.29
N PRO A 132 -6.74 5.34 -3.25
CA PRO A 132 -7.38 6.15 -2.20
C PRO A 132 -8.91 6.11 -2.28
N ILE A 133 -9.47 5.95 -3.47
CA ILE A 133 -10.89 5.70 -3.72
C ILE A 133 -11.02 4.34 -4.40
N LYS A 134 -11.82 3.44 -3.83
CA LYS A 134 -11.94 2.06 -4.30
C LYS A 134 -12.93 1.89 -5.45
N ALA A 135 -13.97 2.69 -5.44
CA ALA A 135 -14.98 2.74 -6.51
C ALA A 135 -15.63 4.12 -6.59
N ALA A 136 -15.99 4.52 -7.80
CA ALA A 136 -16.83 5.69 -8.06
C ALA A 136 -18.14 5.25 -8.70
N ILE A 137 -19.26 5.63 -8.11
CA ILE A 137 -20.59 5.36 -8.62
C ILE A 137 -21.10 6.61 -9.34
N ILE A 138 -21.47 6.47 -10.61
CA ILE A 138 -21.78 7.59 -11.49
C ILE A 138 -23.21 7.42 -12.02
N PRO A 139 -24.19 8.18 -11.52
CA PRO A 139 -25.52 8.19 -12.12
C PRO A 139 -25.46 8.85 -13.50
N LEU A 140 -26.05 8.21 -14.51
CA LEU A 140 -26.07 8.67 -15.91
C LEU A 140 -26.63 10.08 -16.05
N LYS A 141 -27.67 10.39 -15.28
CA LYS A 141 -28.30 11.72 -15.23
C LYS A 141 -28.41 12.22 -13.80
N LYS A 142 -27.70 13.29 -13.53
CA LYS A 142 -27.65 13.95 -12.21
C LYS A 142 -29.00 14.50 -11.72
N ASN A 143 -29.94 14.78 -12.62
CA ASN A 143 -31.24 15.35 -12.32
C ASN A 143 -32.35 14.28 -12.31
N ASN A 144 -32.00 13.00 -12.29
CA ASN A 144 -32.96 11.91 -12.14
C ASN A 144 -32.81 11.34 -10.73
N ASP A 145 -33.82 11.57 -9.90
CA ASP A 145 -33.80 11.24 -8.47
C ASP A 145 -33.70 9.72 -8.23
N ASP A 146 -34.28 8.90 -9.09
CA ASP A 146 -34.22 7.45 -8.97
C ASP A 146 -32.80 6.92 -9.18
N LEU A 147 -32.13 7.39 -10.25
CA LEU A 147 -30.73 7.02 -10.54
C LEU A 147 -29.79 7.49 -9.43
N VAL A 148 -29.99 8.69 -8.94
CA VAL A 148 -29.17 9.26 -7.86
C VAL A 148 -29.39 8.52 -6.54
N SER A 149 -30.65 8.23 -6.19
CA SER A 149 -31.00 7.48 -4.98
C SER A 149 -30.40 6.06 -5.02
N MET A 150 -30.46 5.39 -6.17
CA MET A 150 -29.87 4.07 -6.36
C MET A 150 -28.34 4.10 -6.24
N ALA A 151 -27.68 5.14 -6.78
CA ALA A 151 -26.24 5.33 -6.63
C ALA A 151 -25.83 5.51 -5.15
N PHE A 152 -26.57 6.29 -4.37
CA PHE A 152 -26.33 6.46 -2.94
C PHE A 152 -26.61 5.18 -2.14
N LYS A 153 -27.64 4.42 -2.49
CA LYS A 153 -27.93 3.12 -1.88
C LYS A 153 -26.77 2.15 -2.11
N LEU A 154 -26.32 1.98 -3.35
CA LEU A 154 -25.18 1.11 -3.68
C LEU A 154 -23.90 1.55 -2.97
N LYS A 155 -23.63 2.87 -2.91
CA LYS A 155 -22.52 3.41 -2.12
C LYS A 155 -22.60 2.95 -0.66
N SER A 156 -23.77 3.11 -0.04
CA SER A 156 -23.99 2.73 1.35
C SER A 156 -23.71 1.24 1.57
N ASP A 157 -24.16 0.38 0.65
CA ASP A 157 -23.97 -1.06 0.76
C ASP A 157 -22.51 -1.47 0.60
N LEU A 158 -21.78 -0.86 -0.35
CA LEU A 158 -20.35 -1.06 -0.51
C LEU A 158 -19.54 -0.56 0.69
N GLN A 159 -19.93 0.58 1.29
CA GLN A 159 -19.24 1.13 2.47
C GLN A 159 -19.40 0.25 3.73
N LYS A 160 -20.52 -0.49 3.86
CA LYS A 160 -20.73 -1.46 4.96
C LYS A 160 -19.69 -2.58 4.95
N LEU A 161 -19.09 -2.89 3.80
CA LEU A 161 -18.00 -3.87 3.69
C LEU A 161 -16.70 -3.42 4.35
N ARG A 162 -16.53 -2.12 4.65
CA ARG A 162 -15.35 -1.53 5.28
C ARG A 162 -14.03 -1.76 4.51
N LEU A 163 -14.09 -1.95 3.21
CA LEU A 163 -12.94 -2.20 2.34
C LEU A 163 -12.29 -0.92 1.78
N GLY A 164 -12.78 0.25 2.20
CA GLY A 164 -12.23 1.54 1.84
C GLY A 164 -13.26 2.52 1.31
N ARG A 165 -12.77 3.66 0.80
CA ARG A 165 -13.63 4.77 0.40
C ARG A 165 -14.32 4.52 -0.93
N VAL A 166 -15.64 4.71 -0.97
CA VAL A 166 -16.49 4.71 -2.16
C VAL A 166 -17.15 6.08 -2.30
N VAL A 167 -17.22 6.63 -3.51
CA VAL A 167 -17.81 7.94 -3.77
C VAL A 167 -18.96 7.84 -4.77
N VAL A 168 -19.94 8.76 -4.67
CA VAL A 168 -20.89 9.04 -5.75
C VAL A 168 -20.42 10.30 -6.46
N GLU A 169 -20.24 10.21 -7.77
CA GLU A 169 -19.83 11.32 -8.61
C GLU A 169 -21.03 11.82 -9.41
N ASN A 170 -21.72 12.82 -8.87
CA ASN A 170 -22.96 13.36 -9.44
C ASN A 170 -22.73 14.70 -10.14
N THR A 171 -21.51 14.99 -10.60
CA THR A 171 -21.14 16.22 -11.30
C THR A 171 -20.53 15.93 -12.66
N GLY A 172 -20.76 16.81 -13.63
CA GLY A 172 -20.18 16.66 -14.96
C GLY A 172 -20.89 15.62 -15.83
N ASN A 173 -20.20 15.14 -16.85
CA ASN A 173 -20.63 14.04 -17.71
C ASN A 173 -19.78 12.78 -17.45
N ILE A 174 -20.27 11.62 -17.87
CA ILE A 174 -19.62 10.31 -17.61
C ILE A 174 -18.17 10.29 -18.08
N GLY A 175 -17.88 10.75 -19.29
CA GLY A 175 -16.52 10.74 -19.85
C GLY A 175 -15.55 11.60 -19.03
N LYS A 176 -16.00 12.75 -18.53
CA LYS A 176 -15.21 13.60 -17.63
C LYS A 176 -14.96 12.93 -16.28
N ASN A 177 -15.99 12.26 -15.74
CA ASN A 177 -15.86 11.54 -14.48
C ASN A 177 -14.93 10.36 -14.60
N TYR A 178 -14.98 9.58 -15.70
CA TYR A 178 -14.03 8.51 -15.95
C TYR A 178 -12.60 9.02 -15.97
N ARG A 179 -12.32 10.13 -16.70
CA ARG A 179 -10.99 10.75 -16.75
C ARG A 179 -10.51 11.18 -15.37
N LYS A 180 -11.34 11.88 -14.62
CA LYS A 180 -11.04 12.26 -13.23
C LYS A 180 -10.66 11.06 -12.37
N HIS A 181 -11.39 9.96 -12.50
CA HIS A 181 -11.14 8.75 -11.72
C HIS A 181 -9.94 7.95 -12.22
N ASP A 182 -9.60 8.01 -13.50
CA ASP A 182 -8.34 7.50 -14.04
C ASP A 182 -7.15 8.28 -13.42
N GLU A 183 -7.21 9.62 -13.40
CA GLU A 183 -6.17 10.50 -12.86
C GLU A 183 -5.93 10.34 -11.36
N ILE A 184 -6.97 10.08 -10.56
CA ILE A 184 -6.84 9.83 -9.11
C ILE A 184 -6.64 8.36 -8.76
N GLY A 185 -6.66 7.48 -9.75
CA GLY A 185 -6.35 6.07 -9.60
C GLY A 185 -7.47 5.19 -9.02
N THR A 186 -8.73 5.57 -9.20
CA THR A 186 -9.88 4.73 -8.79
C THR A 186 -9.97 3.49 -9.71
N PRO A 187 -9.89 2.25 -9.18
CA PRO A 187 -9.78 1.05 -10.02
C PRO A 187 -11.01 0.75 -10.85
N ILE A 188 -12.20 1.11 -10.35
CA ILE A 188 -13.46 0.90 -11.07
C ILE A 188 -14.40 2.10 -10.97
N CYS A 189 -15.13 2.34 -12.06
CA CYS A 189 -16.30 3.21 -12.09
C CYS A 189 -17.55 2.38 -12.36
N ILE A 190 -18.60 2.59 -11.57
CA ILE A 190 -19.89 1.89 -11.68
C ILE A 190 -20.94 2.89 -12.16
N THR A 191 -21.46 2.70 -13.37
CA THR A 191 -22.50 3.55 -13.92
C THR A 191 -23.87 3.02 -13.60
N ILE A 192 -24.73 3.88 -13.05
CA ILE A 192 -26.15 3.64 -12.80
C ILE A 192 -26.92 4.35 -13.91
N ASP A 193 -27.63 3.58 -14.75
CA ASP A 193 -28.39 4.06 -15.89
C ASP A 193 -29.84 3.55 -15.89
N PHE A 194 -30.56 3.73 -16.98
CA PHE A 194 -31.97 3.28 -17.08
C PHE A 194 -32.08 1.76 -17.09
N ASP A 195 -31.14 1.02 -17.66
CA ASP A 195 -31.07 -0.43 -17.55
C ASP A 195 -30.94 -0.92 -16.11
N THR A 196 -30.30 -0.11 -15.26
CA THR A 196 -30.22 -0.42 -13.83
C THR A 196 -31.59 -0.36 -13.16
N LEU A 197 -32.43 0.63 -13.54
CA LEU A 197 -33.81 0.73 -13.01
C LEU A 197 -34.74 -0.38 -13.52
N GLU A 198 -34.59 -0.75 -14.79
CA GLU A 198 -35.50 -1.69 -15.46
C GLU A 198 -35.08 -3.16 -15.26
N LYS A 199 -33.77 -3.44 -15.27
CA LYS A 199 -33.19 -4.80 -15.35
C LYS A 199 -32.26 -5.14 -14.19
N ASN A 200 -32.04 -4.22 -13.24
CA ASN A 200 -31.05 -4.36 -12.16
C ASN A 200 -29.59 -4.57 -12.64
N ILE A 201 -29.23 -4.07 -13.83
CA ILE A 201 -27.91 -4.21 -14.42
C ILE A 201 -27.14 -2.91 -14.28
N VAL A 202 -25.89 -2.96 -13.81
CA VAL A 202 -24.95 -1.84 -13.78
C VAL A 202 -23.84 -2.05 -14.79
N THR A 203 -23.23 -0.96 -15.25
CA THR A 203 -22.04 -1.02 -16.10
C THR A 203 -20.80 -0.71 -15.25
N ILE A 204 -19.86 -1.65 -15.19
CA ILE A 204 -18.57 -1.48 -14.49
C ILE A 204 -17.48 -1.23 -15.52
N ARG A 205 -16.78 -0.10 -15.40
CA ARG A 205 -15.62 0.23 -16.20
C ARG A 205 -14.34 0.01 -15.38
N ASN A 206 -13.43 -0.77 -15.92
CA ASN A 206 -12.09 -0.96 -15.36
C ASN A 206 -11.18 0.21 -15.77
N ARG A 207 -10.44 0.79 -14.83
CA ARG A 207 -9.49 1.90 -15.06
C ARG A 207 -8.39 1.52 -16.03
N ASP A 208 -7.73 0.36 -15.81
CA ASP A 208 -6.50 0.00 -16.51
C ASP A 208 -6.77 -0.40 -17.98
N THR A 209 -7.82 -1.17 -18.21
CA THR A 209 -8.18 -1.66 -19.54
C THR A 209 -9.17 -0.78 -20.29
N MET A 210 -9.84 0.15 -19.61
CA MET A 210 -10.99 0.93 -20.08
C MET A 210 -12.20 0.08 -20.50
N LEU A 211 -12.12 -1.25 -20.41
CA LEU A 211 -13.21 -2.14 -20.77
C LEU A 211 -14.39 -1.96 -19.83
N GLN A 212 -15.56 -2.08 -20.41
CA GLN A 212 -16.83 -2.02 -19.70
C GLN A 212 -17.50 -3.39 -19.74
N GLN A 213 -18.04 -3.80 -18.61
CA GLN A 213 -18.84 -5.02 -18.49
C GLN A 213 -20.14 -4.73 -17.76
N GLN A 214 -21.18 -5.45 -18.11
CA GLN A 214 -22.46 -5.43 -17.40
C GLN A 214 -22.46 -6.47 -16.29
N LEU A 215 -23.06 -6.10 -15.15
CA LEU A 215 -23.17 -6.97 -13.98
C LEU A 215 -24.53 -6.73 -13.30
N ASP A 216 -25.14 -7.77 -12.75
CA ASP A 216 -26.28 -7.61 -11.87
C ASP A 216 -25.89 -6.83 -10.62
N ILE A 217 -26.73 -5.89 -10.19
CA ILE A 217 -26.44 -5.03 -9.03
C ILE A 217 -26.26 -5.83 -7.74
N GLY A 218 -26.91 -7.01 -7.65
CA GLY A 218 -26.75 -7.94 -6.52
C GLY A 218 -25.36 -8.54 -6.41
N ASP A 219 -24.66 -8.71 -7.54
CA ASP A 219 -23.33 -9.30 -7.60
C ASP A 219 -22.20 -8.29 -7.40
N VAL A 220 -22.51 -7.00 -7.39
CA VAL A 220 -21.51 -5.92 -7.28
C VAL A 220 -20.71 -6.00 -5.97
N LEU A 221 -21.34 -6.41 -4.86
CA LEU A 221 -20.68 -6.50 -3.57
C LEU A 221 -19.58 -7.58 -3.57
N ASP A 222 -19.86 -8.72 -4.15
CA ASP A 222 -18.89 -9.81 -4.23
C ASP A 222 -17.81 -9.54 -5.27
N PHE A 223 -18.17 -8.94 -6.40
CA PHE A 223 -17.20 -8.42 -7.35
C PHE A 223 -16.21 -7.43 -6.69
N PHE A 224 -16.73 -6.48 -5.91
CA PHE A 224 -15.92 -5.49 -5.22
C PHE A 224 -14.99 -6.10 -4.16
N LYS A 225 -15.47 -7.08 -3.39
CA LYS A 225 -14.61 -7.83 -2.44
C LYS A 225 -13.48 -8.53 -3.17
N ASN A 226 -13.77 -9.27 -4.21
CA ASN A 226 -12.77 -10.03 -4.96
C ASN A 226 -11.71 -9.11 -5.59
N LEU A 227 -12.11 -7.94 -6.10
CA LEU A 227 -11.20 -6.95 -6.66
C LEU A 227 -10.18 -6.41 -5.64
N LEU A 228 -10.57 -6.28 -4.37
CA LEU A 228 -9.74 -5.64 -3.35
C LEU A 228 -8.93 -6.62 -2.50
N ILE A 229 -9.29 -7.89 -2.48
CA ILE A 229 -8.62 -8.94 -1.71
C ILE A 229 -7.62 -9.73 -2.57
N SER A 230 -7.79 -9.68 -3.90
CA SER A 230 -6.82 -10.23 -4.85
C SER A 230 -5.61 -9.27 -4.96
#